data_47d8732ba3769f430e88307d229daa1f
#
_entry.id   47d8732ba3769f430e88307d229daa1f
#
_cell.length_a   1.000
_cell.length_b   1.000
_cell.length_c   1.000
_cell.angle_alpha   90.00
_cell.angle_beta   90.00
_cell.angle_gamma   90.00
#
_symmetry.space_group_name_H-M   'P 1'
#
loop_
_entity.id
_entity.type
_entity.pdbx_description
1 polymer ?
#
loop_
_entity_poly.entity_id
_entity_poly.type
_entity_poly.pdbx_seq_one_letter_code
_entity_poly.pdbx_strand_id
1 'polypeptide(L)'
;MTTEYLSSGPSFAEGEMIERIEAFRRRRPRLRDEIVTLAHGAGGKSSAALVDAVFVEAFHNDLGDGAVLTTPTGERLAFSTDSFVVQPLRFPGGSIGHLAVHGTANDLAMSGAVPQWLSAAFVLEEGFPVAELTGIVADMAAAAVAAGVRIVTGDTKVVPRGAADGLFITTAGVGVIPAGRTFPGVRPGDRILLSGTMGDHGMAVMLARGDLAIEADIASDTAA
;
A
#
# COMPACT_ATOMS: atom_id res chain seq x y z
N MET A 1 -49.34 -8.14 -16.80
CA MET A 1 -49.13 -8.26 -15.33
C MET A 1 -47.66 -8.35 -15.08
N THR A 2 -46.99 -7.26 -14.73
CA THR A 2 -45.63 -7.26 -14.13
C THR A 2 -44.96 -5.87 -14.20
N THR A 3 -45.62 -4.83 -13.66
CA THR A 3 -44.92 -3.52 -13.55
C THR A 3 -45.26 -2.78 -12.24
N GLU A 4 -45.93 -3.45 -11.29
CA GLU A 4 -46.38 -2.80 -10.05
C GLU A 4 -45.55 -3.08 -8.78
N TYR A 5 -44.47 -3.86 -8.87
CA TYR A 5 -43.69 -4.27 -7.67
C TYR A 5 -42.48 -3.37 -7.33
N LEU A 6 -42.21 -2.33 -8.13
CA LEU A 6 -41.05 -1.44 -7.91
C LEU A 6 -41.39 -0.03 -7.43
N SER A 7 -42.66 0.27 -7.11
CA SER A 7 -43.07 1.66 -6.80
C SER A 7 -43.48 1.94 -5.36
N SER A 8 -43.24 1.07 -4.39
CA SER A 8 -43.67 1.27 -3.00
C SER A 8 -42.55 1.43 -1.97
N GLY A 9 -41.34 1.78 -2.40
CA GLY A 9 -40.29 2.24 -1.50
C GLY A 9 -40.44 3.74 -1.19
N PRO A 10 -40.02 4.22 -0.01
CA PRO A 10 -40.07 5.65 0.28
C PRO A 10 -39.22 6.41 -0.73
N SER A 11 -39.83 7.31 -1.48
CA SER A 11 -39.10 8.23 -2.36
C SER A 11 -38.39 9.27 -1.48
N PHE A 12 -37.09 9.15 -1.39
CA PHE A 12 -36.26 10.18 -0.76
C PHE A 12 -35.93 11.26 -1.78
N ALA A 13 -35.94 12.54 -1.36
CA ALA A 13 -35.36 13.61 -2.17
C ALA A 13 -33.89 13.28 -2.43
N GLU A 14 -33.39 13.61 -3.62
CA GLU A 14 -32.02 13.26 -4.05
C GLU A 14 -30.95 13.68 -3.01
N GLY A 15 -31.13 14.85 -2.37
CA GLY A 15 -30.30 15.35 -1.29
C GLY A 15 -30.29 14.45 -0.04
N GLU A 16 -31.45 13.96 0.39
CA GLU A 16 -31.56 13.07 1.55
C GLU A 16 -30.91 11.70 1.28
N MET A 17 -31.01 11.22 0.05
CA MET A 17 -30.37 9.97 -0.36
C MET A 17 -28.85 10.11 -0.36
N ILE A 18 -28.33 11.24 -0.86
CA ILE A 18 -26.89 11.54 -0.85
C ILE A 18 -26.39 11.64 0.60
N GLU A 19 -27.09 12.38 1.47
CA GLU A 19 -26.71 12.47 2.88
C GLU A 19 -26.71 11.11 3.60
N ARG A 20 -27.67 10.25 3.32
CA ARG A 20 -27.70 8.89 3.90
C ARG A 20 -26.58 8.01 3.38
N ILE A 21 -26.24 8.11 2.10
CA ILE A 21 -25.10 7.38 1.49
C ILE A 21 -23.80 7.88 2.12
N GLU A 22 -23.64 9.20 2.29
CA GLU A 22 -22.48 9.77 2.93
C GLU A 22 -22.38 9.40 4.41
N ALA A 23 -23.48 9.45 5.15
CA ALA A 23 -23.54 9.01 6.53
C ALA A 23 -23.20 7.51 6.69
N PHE A 24 -23.64 6.68 5.72
CA PHE A 24 -23.28 5.26 5.68
C PHE A 24 -21.80 5.05 5.36
N ARG A 25 -21.24 5.85 4.43
CA ARG A 25 -19.81 5.81 4.07
C ARG A 25 -18.92 6.30 5.21
N ARG A 26 -19.38 7.24 6.02
CA ARG A 26 -18.66 7.76 7.21
C ARG A 26 -18.72 6.80 8.41
N ARG A 27 -19.54 5.76 8.37
CA ARG A 27 -19.56 4.75 9.45
C ARG A 27 -18.26 3.96 9.39
N ARG A 28 -17.43 4.13 10.40
CA ARG A 28 -16.22 3.30 10.57
C ARG A 28 -16.66 1.84 10.65
N PRO A 29 -16.06 0.94 9.86
CA PRO A 29 -16.35 -0.49 9.96
C PRO A 29 -16.00 -0.97 11.37
N ARG A 30 -16.80 -1.86 11.94
CA ARG A 30 -16.52 -2.45 13.25
C ARG A 30 -15.82 -3.77 13.08
N LEU A 31 -14.74 -3.98 13.82
CA LEU A 31 -14.10 -5.29 13.93
C LEU A 31 -15.08 -6.26 14.61
N ARG A 32 -15.37 -7.37 13.95
CA ARG A 32 -16.27 -8.43 14.46
C ARG A 32 -15.57 -9.77 14.60
N ASP A 33 -14.43 -9.91 13.94
CA ASP A 33 -13.68 -11.16 13.91
C ASP A 33 -12.82 -11.28 15.18
N GLU A 34 -12.81 -12.46 15.78
CA GLU A 34 -12.01 -12.77 16.97
C GLU A 34 -10.55 -13.11 16.61
N ILE A 35 -10.29 -13.45 15.34
CA ILE A 35 -8.97 -13.81 14.83
C ILE A 35 -8.64 -13.02 13.56
N VAL A 36 -7.36 -12.78 13.33
CA VAL A 36 -6.90 -12.15 12.09
C VAL A 36 -7.05 -13.12 10.93
N THR A 37 -7.62 -12.65 9.82
CA THR A 37 -7.80 -13.41 8.58
C THR A 37 -7.13 -12.67 7.41
N LEU A 38 -6.99 -13.32 6.25
CA LEU A 38 -6.43 -12.69 5.04
C LEU A 38 -7.23 -11.45 4.60
N ALA A 39 -8.53 -11.38 4.88
CA ALA A 39 -9.34 -10.21 4.57
C ALA A 39 -8.89 -8.94 5.30
N HIS A 40 -8.23 -9.08 6.45
CA HIS A 40 -7.68 -7.96 7.20
C HIS A 40 -6.40 -7.37 6.58
N GLY A 41 -5.76 -8.10 5.66
CA GLY A 41 -4.60 -7.61 4.90
C GLY A 41 -4.94 -7.16 3.47
N ALA A 42 -6.21 -7.22 3.05
CA ALA A 42 -6.60 -6.98 1.67
C ALA A 42 -6.88 -5.49 1.33
N GLY A 43 -6.63 -4.55 2.23
CA GLY A 43 -6.83 -3.11 2.01
C GLY A 43 -8.29 -2.64 1.99
N GLY A 44 -9.25 -3.53 2.34
CA GLY A 44 -10.69 -3.24 2.32
C GLY A 44 -11.26 -2.84 3.69
N LYS A 45 -12.59 -2.98 3.81
CA LYS A 45 -13.32 -2.64 5.05
C LYS A 45 -12.87 -3.45 6.27
N SER A 46 -12.46 -4.70 6.09
CA SER A 46 -11.93 -5.53 7.19
C SER A 46 -10.57 -5.02 7.67
N SER A 47 -9.70 -4.62 6.75
CA SER A 47 -8.41 -3.99 7.09
C SER A 47 -8.64 -2.69 7.86
N ALA A 48 -9.52 -1.82 7.38
CA ALA A 48 -9.86 -0.57 8.06
C ALA A 48 -10.45 -0.83 9.46
N ALA A 49 -11.31 -1.85 9.61
CA ALA A 49 -11.89 -2.20 10.91
C ALA A 49 -10.83 -2.66 11.91
N LEU A 50 -9.86 -3.48 11.47
CA LEU A 50 -8.74 -3.93 12.30
C LEU A 50 -7.85 -2.75 12.70
N VAL A 51 -7.47 -1.91 11.73
CA VAL A 51 -6.62 -0.75 11.96
C VAL A 51 -7.26 0.21 12.95
N ASP A 52 -8.52 0.57 12.75
CA ASP A 52 -9.25 1.49 13.63
C ASP A 52 -9.36 0.94 15.06
N ALA A 53 -9.76 -0.33 15.20
CA ALA A 53 -10.06 -0.91 16.50
C ALA A 53 -8.81 -1.24 17.34
N VAL A 54 -7.68 -1.51 16.69
CA VAL A 54 -6.48 -1.98 17.39
C VAL A 54 -5.39 -0.92 17.42
N PHE A 55 -5.07 -0.33 16.26
CA PHE A 55 -3.90 0.55 16.17
C PHE A 55 -4.25 2.01 16.40
N VAL A 56 -5.32 2.53 15.75
CA VAL A 56 -5.74 3.93 15.91
C VAL A 56 -6.17 4.18 17.35
N GLU A 57 -6.93 3.24 17.95
CA GLU A 57 -7.34 3.35 19.35
C GLU A 57 -6.16 3.36 20.32
N ALA A 58 -5.14 2.53 20.05
CA ALA A 58 -3.96 2.43 20.94
C ALA A 58 -2.99 3.60 20.77
N PHE A 59 -2.79 4.07 19.53
CA PHE A 59 -1.76 5.07 19.19
C PHE A 59 -2.31 6.49 19.15
N HIS A 60 -3.63 6.66 19.16
CA HIS A 60 -4.33 7.96 19.10
C HIS A 60 -3.92 8.83 17.91
N ASN A 61 -3.61 8.20 16.77
CA ASN A 61 -3.21 8.86 15.54
C ASN A 61 -4.12 8.45 14.39
N ASP A 62 -4.39 9.37 13.47
CA ASP A 62 -4.95 9.02 12.17
C ASP A 62 -3.84 8.36 11.34
N LEU A 63 -4.10 7.11 10.90
CA LEU A 63 -3.17 6.35 10.06
C LEU A 63 -3.57 6.52 8.60
N GLY A 64 -2.64 7.00 7.78
CA GLY A 64 -2.74 7.12 6.33
C GLY A 64 -1.53 6.46 5.66
N ASP A 65 -1.33 6.70 4.37
CA ASP A 65 -0.20 6.18 3.60
C ASP A 65 1.15 6.68 4.16
N GLY A 66 1.16 7.86 4.77
CA GLY A 66 2.33 8.40 5.44
C GLY A 66 1.94 9.46 6.48
N ALA A 67 2.82 9.65 7.46
CA ALA A 67 2.68 10.68 8.49
C ALA A 67 3.43 11.96 8.09
N VAL A 68 2.76 13.11 8.24
CA VAL A 68 3.42 14.42 8.08
C VAL A 68 3.87 14.92 9.45
N LEU A 69 5.17 15.10 9.59
CA LEU A 69 5.83 15.54 10.81
C LEU A 69 6.38 16.96 10.62
N THR A 70 6.37 17.76 11.69
CA THR A 70 6.99 19.08 11.68
C THR A 70 8.17 19.07 12.67
N THR A 71 9.35 19.41 12.21
CA THR A 71 10.53 19.50 13.06
C THR A 71 10.45 20.74 13.97
N PRO A 72 11.23 20.80 15.05
CA PRO A 72 11.31 22.02 15.89
C PRO A 72 11.74 23.28 15.13
N THR A 73 12.43 23.13 14.01
CA THR A 73 12.86 24.21 13.11
C THR A 73 11.81 24.63 12.09
N GLY A 74 10.64 23.94 12.07
CA GLY A 74 9.53 24.24 11.17
C GLY A 74 9.58 23.54 9.82
N GLU A 75 10.56 22.68 9.57
CA GLU A 75 10.61 21.85 8.37
C GLU A 75 9.56 20.76 8.42
N ARG A 76 8.94 20.49 7.30
CA ARG A 76 7.93 19.42 7.17
C ARG A 76 8.54 18.20 6.52
N LEU A 77 8.38 17.05 7.18
CA LEU A 77 8.85 15.76 6.70
C LEU A 77 7.65 14.83 6.51
N ALA A 78 7.74 13.93 5.56
CA ALA A 78 6.88 12.75 5.50
C ALA A 78 7.66 11.53 5.98
N PHE A 79 6.97 10.63 6.68
CA PHE A 79 7.46 9.33 7.11
C PHE A 79 6.44 8.26 6.72
N SER A 80 6.88 7.20 6.06
CA SER A 80 6.05 6.05 5.72
C SER A 80 6.80 4.75 6.00
N THR A 81 6.05 3.67 6.22
CA THR A 81 6.59 2.32 6.33
C THR A 81 5.63 1.32 5.72
N ASP A 82 6.18 0.35 5.00
CA ASP A 82 5.40 -0.69 4.35
C ASP A 82 6.13 -2.04 4.41
N SER A 83 5.35 -3.12 4.43
CA SER A 83 5.87 -4.49 4.47
C SER A 83 5.45 -5.25 3.22
N PHE A 84 6.41 -5.83 2.54
CA PHE A 84 6.24 -6.50 1.26
C PHE A 84 6.32 -8.01 1.41
N VAL A 85 5.24 -8.65 0.98
CA VAL A 85 5.05 -10.10 0.95
C VAL A 85 4.45 -10.44 -0.40
N VAL A 86 5.21 -11.08 -1.27
CA VAL A 86 4.76 -11.47 -2.61
C VAL A 86 5.37 -12.80 -3.02
N GLN A 87 4.57 -13.67 -3.61
CA GLN A 87 5.01 -14.89 -4.26
C GLN A 87 4.41 -14.97 -5.67
N PRO A 88 5.24 -15.28 -6.69
CA PRO A 88 6.71 -15.47 -6.63
C PRO A 88 7.43 -14.16 -6.32
N LEU A 89 8.65 -14.25 -5.77
CA LEU A 89 9.50 -13.09 -5.44
C LEU A 89 9.92 -12.28 -6.68
N ARG A 90 9.93 -12.95 -7.85
CA ARG A 90 10.17 -12.37 -9.17
C ARG A 90 8.97 -12.62 -10.05
N PHE A 91 8.48 -11.60 -10.71
CA PHE A 91 7.30 -11.63 -11.55
C PHE A 91 7.53 -10.77 -12.81
N PRO A 92 6.73 -10.91 -13.85
CA PRO A 92 6.83 -10.04 -15.02
C PRO A 92 6.79 -8.56 -14.64
N GLY A 93 7.79 -7.80 -15.04
CA GLY A 93 7.92 -6.37 -14.73
C GLY A 93 8.65 -6.03 -13.43
N GLY A 94 9.07 -7.02 -12.60
CA GLY A 94 9.82 -6.69 -11.40
C GLY A 94 10.08 -7.82 -10.42
N SER A 95 10.38 -7.42 -9.19
CA SER A 95 10.60 -8.31 -8.06
C SER A 95 10.14 -7.65 -6.76
N ILE A 96 10.11 -8.42 -5.67
CA ILE A 96 9.86 -7.89 -4.33
C ILE A 96 10.83 -6.73 -3.98
N GLY A 97 12.05 -6.74 -4.54
CA GLY A 97 13.03 -5.67 -4.35
C GLY A 97 12.59 -4.35 -4.97
N HIS A 98 12.03 -4.37 -6.18
CA HIS A 98 11.44 -3.19 -6.83
C HIS A 98 10.25 -2.67 -6.03
N LEU A 99 9.32 -3.56 -5.64
CA LEU A 99 8.14 -3.20 -4.83
C LEU A 99 8.54 -2.50 -3.54
N ALA A 100 9.53 -3.05 -2.82
CA ALA A 100 9.95 -2.54 -1.52
C ALA A 100 10.50 -1.11 -1.58
N VAL A 101 11.10 -0.72 -2.69
CA VAL A 101 11.59 0.64 -2.89
C VAL A 101 10.48 1.56 -3.39
N HIS A 102 9.80 1.15 -4.48
CA HIS A 102 8.81 2.01 -5.13
C HIS A 102 7.59 2.25 -4.25
N GLY A 103 7.09 1.23 -3.53
CA GLY A 103 5.91 1.38 -2.67
C GLY A 103 6.12 2.47 -1.63
N THR A 104 7.16 2.36 -0.82
CA THR A 104 7.45 3.36 0.22
C THR A 104 7.82 4.73 -0.36
N ALA A 105 8.53 4.79 -1.49
CA ALA A 105 8.81 6.06 -2.16
C ALA A 105 7.53 6.74 -2.66
N ASN A 106 6.59 5.97 -3.20
CA ASN A 106 5.29 6.48 -3.65
C ASN A 106 4.43 6.99 -2.51
N ASP A 107 4.39 6.31 -1.36
CA ASP A 107 3.68 6.78 -0.16
C ASP A 107 4.21 8.13 0.33
N LEU A 108 5.54 8.30 0.33
CA LEU A 108 6.16 9.58 0.65
C LEU A 108 5.76 10.67 -0.36
N ALA A 109 5.73 10.33 -1.66
CA ALA A 109 5.30 11.24 -2.71
C ALA A 109 3.82 11.60 -2.58
N MET A 110 2.94 10.65 -2.24
CA MET A 110 1.52 10.88 -1.95
C MET A 110 1.31 11.78 -0.73
N SER A 111 2.22 11.75 0.24
CA SER A 111 2.26 12.70 1.36
C SER A 111 2.80 14.08 0.99
N GLY A 112 3.13 14.32 -0.30
CA GLY A 112 3.67 15.57 -0.84
C GLY A 112 5.16 15.79 -0.64
N ALA A 113 5.86 14.78 -0.21
CA ALA A 113 7.30 14.88 0.00
C ALA A 113 8.08 14.53 -1.27
N VAL A 114 9.32 14.95 -1.29
CA VAL A 114 10.35 14.40 -2.16
C VAL A 114 11.06 13.32 -1.34
N PRO A 115 10.93 12.04 -1.70
CA PRO A 115 11.59 10.94 -1.01
C PRO A 115 13.11 11.14 -0.96
N GLN A 116 13.75 10.79 0.16
CA GLN A 116 15.19 10.98 0.34
C GLN A 116 15.89 9.71 0.80
N TRP A 117 15.42 9.15 1.89
CA TRP A 117 16.09 8.03 2.56
C TRP A 117 15.11 6.92 2.86
N LEU A 118 15.60 5.69 2.72
CA LEU A 118 14.91 4.48 3.13
C LEU A 118 15.76 3.67 4.10
N SER A 119 15.10 2.95 4.99
CA SER A 119 15.66 1.77 5.64
C SER A 119 15.11 0.52 4.96
N ALA A 120 15.83 -0.61 5.06
CA ALA A 120 15.35 -1.91 4.57
C ALA A 120 15.63 -3.00 5.60
N ALA A 121 14.59 -3.64 6.10
CA ALA A 121 14.69 -4.77 6.98
C ALA A 121 14.24 -6.06 6.26
N PHE A 122 14.97 -7.15 6.49
CA PHE A 122 14.77 -8.43 5.86
C PHE A 122 14.42 -9.49 6.90
N VAL A 123 13.37 -10.27 6.65
CA VAL A 123 13.12 -11.52 7.36
C VAL A 123 13.34 -12.65 6.37
N LEU A 124 14.39 -13.43 6.60
CA LEU A 124 14.84 -14.53 5.74
C LEU A 124 14.48 -15.86 6.38
N GLU A 125 13.95 -16.77 5.60
CA GLU A 125 13.79 -18.15 6.03
C GLU A 125 15.12 -18.90 5.94
N GLU A 126 15.42 -19.74 6.93
CA GLU A 126 16.59 -20.62 6.91
C GLU A 126 16.60 -21.50 5.65
N GLY A 127 17.69 -21.45 4.89
CA GLY A 127 17.83 -22.15 3.62
C GLY A 127 17.53 -21.29 2.39
N PHE A 128 17.15 -20.03 2.56
CA PHE A 128 16.98 -19.10 1.44
C PHE A 128 18.30 -18.91 0.69
N PRO A 129 18.34 -19.04 -0.65
CA PRO A 129 19.59 -18.98 -1.41
C PRO A 129 20.22 -17.57 -1.37
N VAL A 130 21.49 -17.48 -0.98
CA VAL A 130 22.23 -16.21 -0.96
C VAL A 130 22.32 -15.58 -2.36
N ALA A 131 22.41 -16.37 -3.41
CA ALA A 131 22.43 -15.87 -4.79
C ALA A 131 21.13 -15.16 -5.16
N GLU A 132 19.98 -15.68 -4.73
CA GLU A 132 18.68 -15.05 -4.94
C GLU A 132 18.54 -13.76 -4.14
N LEU A 133 18.96 -13.76 -2.87
CA LEU A 133 19.02 -12.54 -2.05
C LEU A 133 19.87 -11.48 -2.71
N THR A 134 21.06 -11.85 -3.22
CA THR A 134 21.95 -10.91 -3.93
C THR A 134 21.26 -10.29 -5.14
N GLY A 135 20.52 -11.08 -5.92
CA GLY A 135 19.76 -10.58 -7.06
C GLY A 135 18.64 -9.60 -6.64
N ILE A 136 17.89 -9.92 -5.58
CA ILE A 136 16.82 -9.03 -5.06
C ILE A 136 17.41 -7.73 -4.52
N VAL A 137 18.53 -7.79 -3.81
CA VAL A 137 19.20 -6.58 -3.29
C VAL A 137 19.77 -5.72 -4.44
N ALA A 138 20.23 -6.33 -5.53
CA ALA A 138 20.63 -5.60 -6.74
C ALA A 138 19.44 -4.89 -7.41
N ASP A 139 18.27 -5.56 -7.47
CA ASP A 139 17.03 -4.93 -7.96
C ASP A 139 16.63 -3.74 -7.08
N MET A 140 16.71 -3.87 -5.75
CA MET A 140 16.45 -2.76 -4.81
C MET A 140 17.39 -1.59 -5.05
N ALA A 141 18.68 -1.85 -5.27
CA ALA A 141 19.67 -0.82 -5.54
C ALA A 141 19.35 -0.07 -6.83
N ALA A 142 18.99 -0.79 -7.89
CA ALA A 142 18.58 -0.19 -9.17
C ALA A 142 17.30 0.66 -9.02
N ALA A 143 16.30 0.14 -8.32
CA ALA A 143 15.06 0.87 -8.02
C ALA A 143 15.31 2.13 -7.20
N ALA A 144 16.20 2.07 -6.20
CA ALA A 144 16.57 3.23 -5.39
C ALA A 144 17.24 4.34 -6.22
N VAL A 145 18.11 3.96 -7.16
CA VAL A 145 18.70 4.91 -8.11
C VAL A 145 17.63 5.55 -9.00
N ALA A 146 16.71 4.75 -9.54
CA ALA A 146 15.63 5.23 -10.40
C ALA A 146 14.67 6.17 -9.66
N ALA A 147 14.32 5.85 -8.40
CA ALA A 147 13.46 6.68 -7.54
C ALA A 147 14.19 7.91 -6.93
N GLY A 148 15.51 8.04 -7.12
CA GLY A 148 16.28 9.11 -6.53
C GLY A 148 16.42 9.04 -5.00
N VAL A 149 16.27 7.85 -4.40
CA VAL A 149 16.35 7.62 -2.97
C VAL A 149 17.62 6.86 -2.59
N ARG A 150 17.99 6.93 -1.31
CA ARG A 150 19.12 6.19 -0.78
C ARG A 150 18.68 5.24 0.34
N ILE A 151 19.04 3.96 0.24
CA ILE A 151 18.90 3.02 1.35
C ILE A 151 20.09 3.25 2.28
N VAL A 152 19.84 3.71 3.50
CA VAL A 152 20.89 4.22 4.41
C VAL A 152 21.12 3.36 5.64
N THR A 153 20.18 2.48 5.96
CA THR A 153 20.25 1.57 7.11
C THR A 153 19.31 0.38 6.90
N GLY A 154 19.40 -0.62 7.75
CA GLY A 154 18.52 -1.78 7.69
C GLY A 154 18.77 -2.75 8.83
N ASP A 155 18.05 -3.86 8.79
CA ASP A 155 18.19 -5.00 9.72
C ASP A 155 18.03 -6.32 8.95
N THR A 156 18.50 -7.42 9.52
CA THR A 156 18.32 -8.76 8.97
C THR A 156 18.00 -9.74 10.09
N LYS A 157 16.91 -10.47 9.93
CA LYS A 157 16.53 -11.59 10.80
C LYS A 157 16.46 -12.86 9.98
N VAL A 158 16.95 -13.94 10.54
CA VAL A 158 16.77 -15.29 9.99
C VAL A 158 15.83 -16.04 10.91
N VAL A 159 14.79 -16.63 10.34
CA VAL A 159 13.79 -17.44 11.03
C VAL A 159 13.91 -18.90 10.63
N PRO A 160 13.48 -19.85 11.48
CA PRO A 160 13.49 -21.26 11.14
C PRO A 160 12.67 -21.56 9.90
N ARG A 161 12.99 -22.65 9.22
CA ARG A 161 12.24 -23.15 8.05
C ARG A 161 10.75 -23.32 8.39
N GLY A 162 9.86 -22.81 7.52
CA GLY A 162 8.41 -22.80 7.69
C GLY A 162 7.88 -21.64 8.53
N ALA A 163 8.75 -20.73 9.01
CA ALA A 163 8.33 -19.53 9.76
C ALA A 163 8.25 -18.26 8.90
N ALA A 164 8.66 -18.35 7.63
CA ALA A 164 8.44 -17.32 6.61
C ALA A 164 8.22 -18.01 5.27
N ASP A 165 7.78 -17.26 4.25
CA ASP A 165 7.67 -17.74 2.86
C ASP A 165 8.88 -17.24 2.06
N GLY A 166 10.04 -17.76 2.39
CA GLY A 166 11.34 -17.44 1.81
C GLY A 166 11.88 -16.08 2.28
N LEU A 167 11.27 -14.97 1.89
CA LEU A 167 11.74 -13.62 2.17
C LEU A 167 10.59 -12.65 2.34
N PHE A 168 10.64 -11.85 3.42
CA PHE A 168 9.82 -10.65 3.59
C PHE A 168 10.74 -9.43 3.71
N ILE A 169 10.28 -8.30 3.14
CA ILE A 169 11.01 -7.03 3.21
C ILE A 169 10.10 -5.98 3.84
N THR A 170 10.62 -5.23 4.79
CA THR A 170 9.96 -4.02 5.32
C THR A 170 10.87 -2.84 5.05
N THR A 171 10.32 -1.80 4.43
CA THR A 171 11.00 -0.53 4.26
C THR A 171 10.30 0.57 5.06
N ALA A 172 11.08 1.50 5.57
CA ALA A 172 10.57 2.75 6.09
C ALA A 172 11.33 3.89 5.44
N GLY A 173 10.64 5.00 5.18
CA GLY A 173 11.20 6.10 4.42
C GLY A 173 10.94 7.46 5.04
N VAL A 174 11.83 8.40 4.72
CA VAL A 174 11.70 9.81 5.06
C VAL A 174 11.85 10.64 3.79
N GLY A 175 10.92 11.58 3.62
CA GLY A 175 10.95 12.57 2.55
C GLY A 175 10.78 13.98 3.09
N VAL A 176 11.26 14.96 2.34
CA VAL A 176 11.13 16.39 2.67
C VAL A 176 9.96 16.99 1.91
N ILE A 177 9.04 17.65 2.60
CA ILE A 177 7.93 18.36 1.99
C ILE A 177 8.39 19.78 1.65
N PRO A 178 8.44 20.17 0.36
CA PRO A 178 8.87 21.50 -0.04
C PRO A 178 8.01 22.60 0.61
N ALA A 179 8.64 23.70 0.97
CA ALA A 179 7.94 24.86 1.52
C ALA A 179 6.81 25.32 0.58
N GLY A 180 5.65 25.64 1.16
CA GLY A 180 4.48 26.11 0.42
C GLY A 180 3.69 24.98 -0.30
N ARG A 181 4.14 23.75 -0.29
CA ARG A 181 3.36 22.62 -0.85
C ARG A 181 2.18 22.30 0.05
N THR A 182 0.98 22.39 -0.50
CA THR A 182 -0.28 22.04 0.16
C THR A 182 -1.08 21.11 -0.72
N PHE A 183 -1.87 20.22 -0.12
CA PHE A 183 -2.85 19.41 -0.82
C PHE A 183 -4.24 19.93 -0.47
N PRO A 184 -4.87 20.70 -1.35
CA PRO A 184 -6.29 20.98 -1.20
C PRO A 184 -7.06 19.67 -1.34
N GLY A 185 -8.03 19.45 -0.46
CA GLY A 185 -8.91 18.28 -0.58
C GLY A 185 -9.65 18.27 -1.93
N VAL A 186 -10.01 17.06 -2.39
CA VAL A 186 -10.79 16.85 -3.62
C VAL A 186 -12.17 17.55 -3.49
N ARG A 187 -12.60 18.21 -4.56
CA ARG A 187 -13.86 18.97 -4.62
C ARG A 187 -14.74 18.45 -5.76
N PRO A 188 -16.06 18.56 -5.63
CA PRO A 188 -16.96 18.30 -6.76
C PRO A 188 -16.57 19.16 -7.97
N GLY A 189 -16.45 18.54 -9.14
CA GLY A 189 -16.01 19.19 -10.38
C GLY A 189 -14.51 19.01 -10.70
N ASP A 190 -13.70 18.49 -9.78
CA ASP A 190 -12.32 18.13 -10.05
C ASP A 190 -12.26 16.99 -11.08
N ARG A 191 -11.23 17.01 -11.91
CA ARG A 191 -10.99 15.98 -12.91
C ARG A 191 -10.00 14.95 -12.35
N ILE A 192 -10.33 13.68 -12.55
CA ILE A 192 -9.44 12.57 -12.23
C ILE A 192 -8.53 12.33 -13.43
N LEU A 193 -7.23 12.43 -13.24
CA LEU A 193 -6.21 12.08 -14.22
C LEU A 193 -5.57 10.76 -13.82
N LEU A 194 -5.40 9.88 -14.79
CA LEU A 194 -4.73 8.60 -14.62
C LEU A 194 -3.48 8.59 -15.51
N SER A 195 -2.31 8.37 -14.93
CA SER A 195 -1.02 8.39 -15.65
C SER A 195 -0.71 7.08 -16.39
N GLY A 196 -1.39 6.00 -16.03
CA GLY A 196 -1.19 4.65 -16.61
C GLY A 196 -2.32 3.71 -16.24
N THR A 197 -2.15 2.43 -16.50
CA THR A 197 -3.07 1.37 -16.08
C THR A 197 -3.03 1.14 -14.58
N MET A 198 -4.07 0.56 -14.02
CA MET A 198 -4.17 0.20 -12.59
C MET A 198 -4.46 -1.29 -12.44
N GLY A 199 -3.78 -1.94 -11.47
CA GLY A 199 -4.01 -3.33 -11.12
C GLY A 199 -3.15 -4.32 -11.89
N ASP A 200 -2.25 -3.86 -12.74
CA ASP A 200 -1.38 -4.71 -13.55
C ASP A 200 -0.44 -5.55 -12.65
N HIS A 201 0.03 -4.99 -11.53
CA HIS A 201 0.83 -5.75 -10.55
C HIS A 201 0.07 -6.98 -10.04
N GLY A 202 -1.16 -6.80 -9.58
CA GLY A 202 -1.97 -7.90 -9.06
C GLY A 202 -2.19 -8.99 -10.11
N MET A 203 -2.52 -8.61 -11.34
CA MET A 203 -2.69 -9.54 -12.46
C MET A 203 -1.38 -10.25 -12.83
N ALA A 204 -0.27 -9.54 -12.93
CA ALA A 204 1.03 -10.11 -13.24
C ALA A 204 1.44 -11.18 -12.21
N VAL A 205 1.22 -10.91 -10.92
CA VAL A 205 1.50 -11.87 -9.85
C VAL A 205 0.56 -13.08 -9.91
N MET A 206 -0.74 -12.89 -10.12
CA MET A 206 -1.70 -14.00 -10.24
C MET A 206 -1.39 -14.90 -11.44
N LEU A 207 -1.03 -14.33 -12.58
CA LEU A 207 -0.59 -15.08 -13.76
C LEU A 207 0.73 -15.83 -13.48
N ALA A 208 1.69 -15.19 -12.81
CA ALA A 208 2.96 -15.82 -12.46
C ALA A 208 2.82 -16.99 -11.46
N ARG A 209 1.77 -16.96 -10.62
CA ARG A 209 1.41 -18.09 -9.73
C ARG A 209 0.76 -19.25 -10.47
N GLY A 210 0.21 -19.03 -11.65
CA GLY A 210 -0.63 -20.01 -12.34
C GLY A 210 -2.04 -20.13 -11.75
N ASP A 211 -2.48 -19.17 -10.95
CA ASP A 211 -3.82 -19.16 -10.32
C ASP A 211 -4.95 -18.99 -11.36
N LEU A 212 -4.63 -18.48 -12.53
CA LEU A 212 -5.57 -18.25 -13.61
C LEU A 212 -5.21 -19.15 -14.81
N ALA A 213 -6.19 -19.86 -15.35
CA ALA A 213 -6.06 -20.61 -16.60
C ALA A 213 -6.13 -19.68 -17.84
N ILE A 214 -5.40 -18.55 -17.77
CA ILE A 214 -5.35 -17.53 -18.81
C ILE A 214 -3.89 -17.20 -19.08
N GLU A 215 -3.51 -17.14 -20.35
CA GLU A 215 -2.22 -16.59 -20.78
C GLU A 215 -2.43 -15.15 -21.23
N ALA A 216 -1.71 -14.21 -20.61
CA ALA A 216 -1.71 -12.81 -21.00
C ALA A 216 -0.32 -12.22 -20.78
N ASP A 217 0.10 -11.34 -21.68
CA ASP A 217 1.35 -10.60 -21.59
C ASP A 217 1.13 -9.33 -20.76
N ILE A 218 1.08 -9.51 -19.44
CA ILE A 218 0.90 -8.43 -18.48
C ILE A 218 2.13 -8.37 -17.58
N ALA A 219 2.75 -7.20 -17.51
CA ALA A 219 3.84 -6.89 -16.59
C ALA A 219 3.33 -6.01 -15.45
N SER A 220 3.95 -6.14 -14.27
CA SER A 220 3.68 -5.27 -13.13
C SER A 220 3.95 -3.80 -13.48
N ASP A 221 3.08 -2.92 -13.04
CA ASP A 221 3.19 -1.46 -13.11
C ASP A 221 4.07 -0.87 -11.98
N THR A 222 4.87 -1.70 -11.30
CA THR A 222 5.74 -1.24 -10.21
C THR A 222 6.81 -0.27 -10.72
N ALA A 223 6.65 1.01 -10.38
CA ALA A 223 7.54 2.12 -10.71
C ALA A 223 7.46 3.22 -9.63
N ALA A 224 8.41 4.14 -9.61
CA ALA A 224 8.40 5.34 -8.77
C ALA A 224 7.89 6.55 -9.56
#